data_7d60a5a0489a3c804bb3d546eecc589f
#
_entry.id   7d60a5a0489a3c804bb3d546eecc589f
#
_cell.length_a   1.000
_cell.length_b   1.000
_cell.length_c   1.000
_cell.angle_alpha   90.00
_cell.angle_beta   90.00
_cell.angle_gamma   90.00
#
_symmetry.space_group_name_H-M   'P 1'
#
loop_
_entity.id
_entity.type
_entity.pdbx_description
1 polymer ?
#
loop_
_entity_poly.entity_id
_entity_poly.type
_entity_poly.pdbx_seq_one_letter_code
_entity_poly.pdbx_strand_id
1 'polypeptide(L)'
;MSVDKTLKTQLKDYDVQEVAPKIYKINEYNLSTMFVIVGSERALCIDCGTGVGDYKAVIERLVEGKPYDMVLSHGHVDHAGGREQFDKIYVSSRDKDIVKEATLLYRKFYIIIMRYLMFFKCIKFKDA
;
A
#
# COMPACT_ATOMS: atom_id res chain seq x y z
N MET A 1 20.00 3.57 5.74
CA MET A 1 19.93 4.35 4.49
C MET A 1 18.71 5.23 4.54
N SER A 2 18.89 6.54 4.55
CA SER A 2 17.74 7.45 4.52
C SER A 2 17.05 7.35 3.15
N VAL A 3 15.72 7.29 3.15
CA VAL A 3 14.94 7.40 1.92
C VAL A 3 15.29 8.75 1.29
N ASP A 4 15.85 8.72 0.09
CA ASP A 4 16.27 9.92 -0.62
C ASP A 4 15.12 10.92 -0.76
N LYS A 5 15.40 12.22 -0.62
CA LYS A 5 14.44 13.31 -0.85
C LYS A 5 13.77 13.21 -2.22
N THR A 6 14.49 12.71 -3.22
CA THR A 6 13.98 12.48 -4.57
C THR A 6 12.86 11.43 -4.58
N LEU A 7 13.00 10.40 -3.74
CA LEU A 7 11.98 9.38 -3.57
C LEU A 7 10.69 9.98 -2.98
N LYS A 8 10.82 10.82 -1.96
CA LYS A 8 9.67 11.51 -1.33
C LYS A 8 8.90 12.40 -2.32
N THR A 9 9.60 13.07 -3.22
CA THR A 9 8.96 13.96 -4.21
C THR A 9 8.23 13.18 -5.31
N GLN A 10 8.73 12.00 -5.67
CA GLN A 10 8.10 11.14 -6.69
C GLN A 10 6.98 10.27 -6.12
N LEU A 11 6.92 10.10 -4.81
CA LEU A 11 5.96 9.24 -4.11
C LEU A 11 4.99 10.06 -3.26
N LYS A 12 4.39 11.07 -3.86
CA LYS A 12 3.46 11.98 -3.18
C LYS A 12 2.28 11.28 -2.48
N ASP A 13 1.94 10.08 -2.94
CA ASP A 13 0.83 9.29 -2.38
C ASP A 13 1.26 8.36 -1.23
N TYR A 14 2.56 8.22 -1.01
CA TYR A 14 3.10 7.23 -0.07
C TYR A 14 4.15 7.86 0.85
N ASP A 15 4.08 7.52 2.12
CA ASP A 15 5.13 7.80 3.10
C ASP A 15 5.89 6.51 3.37
N VAL A 16 7.18 6.50 3.04
CA VAL A 16 8.05 5.33 3.17
C VAL A 16 9.02 5.53 4.32
N GLN A 17 8.99 4.59 5.25
CA GLN A 17 9.86 4.60 6.43
C GLN A 17 10.62 3.27 6.53
N GLU A 18 11.94 3.31 6.62
CA GLU A 18 12.73 2.13 6.96
C GLU A 18 12.66 1.91 8.48
N VAL A 19 11.92 0.90 8.91
CA VAL A 19 11.66 0.63 10.34
C VAL A 19 12.69 -0.32 10.96
N ALA A 20 13.39 -1.08 10.12
CA ALA A 20 14.53 -1.91 10.46
C ALA A 20 15.37 -2.08 9.19
N PRO A 21 16.62 -2.58 9.24
CA PRO A 21 17.43 -2.75 8.05
C PRO A 21 16.71 -3.55 6.96
N LYS A 22 16.46 -2.91 5.81
CA LYS A 22 15.77 -3.49 4.65
C LYS A 22 14.32 -3.89 4.91
N ILE A 23 13.68 -3.34 5.93
CA ILE A 23 12.25 -3.50 6.21
C ILE A 23 11.60 -2.13 6.14
N TYR A 24 10.70 -1.96 5.18
CA TYR A 24 10.06 -0.68 4.90
C TYR A 24 8.57 -0.74 5.24
N LYS A 25 8.13 0.24 6.00
CA LYS A 25 6.72 0.51 6.26
C LYS A 25 6.27 1.60 5.29
N ILE A 26 5.20 1.34 4.57
CA ILE A 26 4.65 2.28 3.60
C ILE A 26 3.24 2.65 4.04
N ASN A 27 3.01 3.94 4.21
CA ASN A 27 1.72 4.49 4.60
C ASN A 27 1.08 5.17 3.38
N GLU A 28 -0.18 4.86 3.13
CA GLU A 28 -0.98 5.46 2.07
C GLU A 28 -2.09 6.29 2.69
N TYR A 29 -1.91 7.62 2.76
CA TYR A 29 -2.88 8.60 3.26
C TYR A 29 -3.46 8.31 4.66
N ASN A 30 -2.75 7.60 5.52
CA ASN A 30 -3.26 7.08 6.80
C ASN A 30 -4.47 6.14 6.67
N LEU A 31 -4.74 5.64 5.47
CA LEU A 31 -5.81 4.67 5.19
C LEU A 31 -5.31 3.25 5.27
N SER A 32 -4.13 2.99 4.74
CA SER A 32 -3.56 1.65 4.74
C SER A 32 -2.06 1.68 4.97
N THR A 33 -1.57 0.59 5.53
CA THR A 33 -0.15 0.37 5.79
C THR A 33 0.28 -0.91 5.08
N MET A 34 1.36 -0.80 4.31
CA MET A 34 1.97 -1.91 3.61
C MET A 34 3.40 -2.09 4.07
N PHE A 35 3.96 -3.28 3.84
CA PHE A 35 5.35 -3.59 4.16
C PHE A 35 6.08 -4.17 2.97
N VAL A 36 7.35 -3.79 2.83
CA VAL A 36 8.28 -4.40 1.89
C VAL A 36 9.50 -4.87 2.67
N ILE A 37 9.77 -6.16 2.60
CA ILE A 37 10.89 -6.81 3.29
C ILE A 37 11.87 -7.29 2.22
N VAL A 38 13.04 -6.67 2.17
CA VAL A 38 14.03 -6.95 1.14
C VAL A 38 15.07 -7.93 1.68
N GLY A 39 15.03 -9.16 1.19
CA GLY A 39 16.02 -10.19 1.50
C GLY A 39 17.27 -10.09 0.62
N SER A 40 18.19 -11.02 0.79
CA SER A 40 19.44 -11.06 0.01
C SER A 40 19.20 -11.36 -1.47
N GLU A 41 18.24 -12.22 -1.79
CA GLU A 41 17.98 -12.69 -3.16
C GLU A 41 16.61 -12.25 -3.70
N ARG A 42 15.62 -12.08 -2.82
CA ARG A 42 14.27 -11.69 -3.20
C ARG A 42 13.60 -10.92 -2.07
N ALA A 43 12.46 -10.29 -2.37
CA ALA A 43 11.70 -9.51 -1.41
C ALA A 43 10.28 -10.08 -1.22
N LEU A 44 9.69 -9.74 -0.08
CA LEU A 44 8.30 -10.03 0.24
C LEU A 44 7.56 -8.70 0.43
N CYS A 45 6.48 -8.52 -0.31
CA CYS A 45 5.59 -7.37 -0.16
C CYS A 45 4.29 -7.83 0.47
N ILE A 46 3.83 -7.10 1.49
CA ILE A 46 2.61 -7.40 2.23
C ILE A 46 1.63 -6.25 2.02
N ASP A 47 0.49 -6.56 1.41
CA ASP A 47 -0.59 -5.67 1.02
C ASP A 47 -0.19 -4.67 -0.08
N CYS A 48 -1.18 -4.21 -0.82
CA CYS A 48 -0.96 -3.33 -1.97
C CYS A 48 -1.78 -2.03 -1.94
N GLY A 49 -2.40 -1.73 -0.79
CA GLY A 49 -3.12 -0.48 -0.58
C GLY A 49 -4.41 -0.37 -1.37
N THR A 50 -4.90 0.86 -1.55
CA THR A 50 -6.15 1.15 -2.25
C THR A 50 -6.02 1.22 -3.76
N GLY A 51 -4.80 1.33 -4.28
CA GLY A 51 -4.54 1.46 -5.72
C GLY A 51 -4.68 2.87 -6.27
N VAL A 52 -4.63 3.89 -5.42
CA VAL A 52 -4.71 5.31 -5.84
C VAL A 52 -3.48 5.73 -6.62
N GLY A 53 -2.31 5.38 -6.10
CA GLY A 53 -1.03 5.74 -6.71
C GLY A 53 -0.36 4.56 -7.40
N ASP A 54 0.82 4.79 -7.94
CA ASP A 54 1.65 3.76 -8.55
C ASP A 54 2.49 3.06 -7.48
N TYR A 55 1.88 2.13 -6.76
CA TYR A 55 2.55 1.38 -5.71
C TYR A 55 3.63 0.43 -6.25
N LYS A 56 3.41 -0.10 -7.43
CA LYS A 56 4.41 -0.96 -8.10
C LYS A 56 5.74 -0.22 -8.29
N ALA A 57 5.70 1.05 -8.68
CA ALA A 57 6.91 1.86 -8.84
C ALA A 57 7.65 2.05 -7.51
N VAL A 58 6.93 2.19 -6.40
CA VAL A 58 7.52 2.25 -5.05
C VAL A 58 8.28 0.97 -4.73
N ILE A 59 7.63 -0.17 -4.93
CA ILE A 59 8.23 -1.48 -4.67
C ILE A 59 9.49 -1.68 -5.53
N GLU A 60 9.41 -1.40 -6.82
CA GLU A 60 10.51 -1.60 -7.75
C GLU A 60 11.76 -0.80 -7.35
N ARG A 61 11.59 0.37 -6.79
CA ARG A 61 12.71 1.16 -6.25
C ARG A 61 13.31 0.55 -4.98
N LEU A 62 12.46 0.05 -4.08
CA LEU A 62 12.92 -0.52 -2.82
C LEU A 62 13.64 -1.86 -3.01
N VAL A 63 13.18 -2.68 -3.95
CA VAL A 63 13.75 -4.02 -4.18
C VAL A 63 14.99 -4.00 -5.07
N GLU A 64 15.28 -2.90 -5.76
CA GLU A 64 16.49 -2.69 -6.57
C GLU A 64 16.75 -3.82 -7.57
N GLY A 65 15.72 -4.21 -8.32
CA GLY A 65 15.81 -5.25 -9.35
C GLY A 65 15.67 -6.68 -8.85
N LYS A 66 15.53 -6.91 -7.55
CA LYS A 66 15.28 -8.25 -7.01
C LYS A 66 13.85 -8.70 -7.32
N PRO A 67 13.64 -10.01 -7.55
CA PRO A 67 12.29 -10.53 -7.67
C PRO A 67 11.56 -10.40 -6.33
N TYR A 68 10.24 -10.24 -6.38
CA TYR A 68 9.42 -10.12 -5.19
C TYR A 68 8.09 -10.86 -5.33
N ASP A 69 7.52 -11.23 -4.20
CA ASP A 69 6.19 -11.80 -4.10
C ASP A 69 5.27 -10.79 -3.41
N MET A 70 4.03 -10.66 -3.90
CA MET A 70 2.98 -9.86 -3.28
C MET A 70 2.02 -10.77 -2.56
N VAL A 71 1.86 -10.56 -1.25
CA VAL A 71 0.96 -11.32 -0.38
C VAL A 71 -0.05 -10.35 0.24
N LEU A 72 -1.32 -10.74 0.27
CA LEU A 72 -2.36 -9.98 0.95
C LEU A 72 -2.59 -10.55 2.35
N SER A 73 -2.62 -9.68 3.36
CA SER A 73 -3.01 -10.05 4.73
C SER A 73 -4.48 -10.46 4.78
N HIS A 74 -5.32 -9.74 4.04
CA HIS A 74 -6.74 -10.02 3.85
C HIS A 74 -7.27 -9.32 2.60
N GLY A 75 -8.54 -9.56 2.25
CA GLY A 75 -9.10 -9.15 0.97
C GLY A 75 -9.78 -7.77 0.95
N HIS A 76 -9.79 -7.00 2.03
CA HIS A 76 -10.43 -5.68 2.05
C HIS A 76 -9.78 -4.70 1.09
N VAL A 77 -10.56 -3.73 0.61
CA VAL A 77 -10.16 -2.83 -0.48
C VAL A 77 -8.94 -1.96 -0.15
N ASP A 78 -8.76 -1.58 1.10
CA ASP A 78 -7.62 -0.80 1.56
C ASP A 78 -6.29 -1.60 1.60
N HIS A 79 -6.38 -2.91 1.45
CA HIS A 79 -5.24 -3.82 1.37
C HIS A 79 -5.08 -4.47 0.00
N ALA A 80 -6.18 -4.75 -0.69
CA ALA A 80 -6.22 -5.46 -1.98
C ALA A 80 -6.50 -4.54 -3.17
N GLY A 81 -6.77 -3.26 -2.95
CA GLY A 81 -7.21 -2.32 -3.98
C GLY A 81 -6.20 -2.10 -5.10
N GLY A 82 -4.91 -2.22 -4.82
CA GLY A 82 -3.85 -2.07 -5.80
C GLY A 82 -3.47 -3.35 -6.55
N ARG A 83 -4.20 -4.44 -6.36
CA ARG A 83 -3.86 -5.76 -6.91
C ARG A 83 -3.67 -5.81 -8.42
N GLU A 84 -4.37 -4.97 -9.16
CA GLU A 84 -4.28 -4.94 -10.62
C GLU A 84 -2.93 -4.47 -11.16
N GLN A 85 -2.10 -3.87 -10.32
CA GLN A 85 -0.75 -3.46 -10.66
C GLN A 85 0.23 -4.63 -10.70
N PHE A 86 -0.16 -5.81 -10.20
CA PHE A 86 0.70 -6.97 -10.05
C PHE A 86 0.17 -8.17 -10.82
N ASP A 87 1.08 -8.89 -11.50
CA ASP A 87 0.74 -10.07 -12.31
C ASP A 87 0.31 -11.26 -11.45
N LYS A 88 0.87 -11.38 -10.25
CA LYS A 88 0.59 -12.49 -9.34
C LYS A 88 0.50 -12.01 -7.90
N ILE A 89 -0.55 -12.45 -7.23
CA ILE A 89 -0.82 -12.12 -5.83
C ILE A 89 -1.21 -13.38 -5.08
N TYR A 90 -0.67 -13.52 -3.87
CA TYR A 90 -1.04 -14.61 -2.97
C TYR A 90 -2.03 -14.10 -1.93
N VAL A 91 -3.13 -14.83 -1.77
CA VAL A 91 -4.18 -14.51 -0.78
C VAL A 91 -4.76 -15.79 -0.22
N SER A 92 -5.24 -15.74 1.02
CA SER A 92 -5.97 -16.88 1.61
C SER A 92 -7.19 -17.25 0.75
N SER A 93 -7.44 -18.54 0.60
CA SER A 93 -8.64 -19.04 -0.11
C SER A 93 -9.95 -18.51 0.50
N ARG A 94 -9.94 -18.20 1.80
CA ARG A 94 -11.10 -17.64 2.52
C ARG A 94 -11.44 -16.22 2.04
N ASP A 95 -10.44 -15.45 1.59
CA ASP A 95 -10.60 -14.05 1.20
C ASP A 95 -10.72 -13.85 -0.30
N LYS A 96 -10.68 -14.92 -1.08
CA LYS A 96 -10.67 -14.87 -2.54
C LYS A 96 -11.86 -14.12 -3.13
N ASP A 97 -13.04 -14.31 -2.57
CA ASP A 97 -14.26 -13.65 -3.02
C ASP A 97 -14.29 -12.18 -2.62
N ILE A 98 -13.81 -11.84 -1.43
CA ILE A 98 -13.70 -10.45 -0.95
C ILE A 98 -12.76 -9.65 -1.86
N VAL A 99 -11.64 -10.24 -2.27
CA VAL A 99 -10.71 -9.60 -3.21
C VAL A 99 -11.39 -9.28 -4.55
N LYS A 100 -12.24 -10.17 -5.05
CA LYS A 100 -12.97 -9.97 -6.29
C LYS A 100 -13.98 -8.83 -6.22
N GLU A 101 -14.55 -8.57 -5.04
CA GLU A 101 -15.51 -7.49 -4.81
C GLU A 101 -14.87 -6.10 -4.86
N ALA A 102 -13.56 -5.99 -4.70
CA ALA A 102 -12.85 -4.72 -4.76
C ALA A 102 -12.72 -4.21 -6.21
N THR A 103 -13.86 -3.90 -6.81
CA THR A 103 -13.95 -3.32 -8.15
C THR A 103 -13.41 -1.90 -8.18
N LEU A 104 -13.10 -1.39 -9.37
CA LEU A 104 -12.64 0.00 -9.54
C LEU A 104 -13.65 1.01 -8.98
N LEU A 105 -14.94 0.77 -9.19
CA LEU A 105 -16.00 1.64 -8.68
C LEU A 105 -16.04 1.63 -7.14
N TYR A 106 -15.97 0.45 -6.54
CA TYR A 106 -15.94 0.29 -5.09
C TYR A 106 -14.72 0.98 -4.46
N ARG A 107 -13.54 0.83 -5.08
CA ARG A 107 -12.31 1.50 -4.64
C ARG A 107 -12.44 3.02 -4.66
N LYS A 108 -12.96 3.58 -5.75
CA LYS A 108 -13.20 5.02 -5.87
C LYS A 108 -14.16 5.53 -4.79
N PHE A 109 -15.24 4.81 -4.58
CA PHE A 109 -16.25 5.16 -3.57
C PHE A 109 -15.64 5.11 -2.15
N TYR A 110 -14.88 4.06 -1.85
CA TYR A 110 -14.18 3.89 -0.58
C TYR A 110 -13.23 5.06 -0.31
N ILE A 111 -12.43 5.44 -1.27
CA ILE A 111 -11.46 6.53 -1.14
C ILE A 111 -12.17 7.85 -0.85
N ILE A 112 -13.24 8.16 -1.56
CA ILE A 112 -14.02 9.40 -1.38
C ILE A 112 -14.61 9.44 0.03
N ILE A 113 -15.24 8.37 0.48
CA ILE A 113 -15.83 8.28 1.82
C ILE A 113 -14.76 8.40 2.90
N MET A 114 -13.66 7.69 2.77
CA MET A 114 -12.59 7.72 3.77
C MET A 114 -11.90 9.07 3.85
N ARG A 115 -11.68 9.75 2.73
CA ARG A 115 -11.17 11.14 2.71
C ARG A 115 -12.11 12.09 3.45
N TYR A 116 -13.41 11.96 3.23
CA TYR A 116 -14.41 12.76 3.91
C TYR A 116 -14.40 12.52 5.42
N LEU A 117 -14.40 11.27 5.86
CA LEU A 117 -14.35 10.91 7.28
C LEU A 117 -13.07 11.39 7.95
N MET A 118 -11.94 11.29 7.28
CA MET A 118 -10.65 11.76 7.82
C MET A 118 -10.60 13.29 7.89
N PHE A 119 -11.17 13.99 6.95
CA PHE A 119 -11.30 15.45 6.98
C PHE A 119 -12.08 15.89 8.22
N PHE A 120 -13.21 15.23 8.53
CA PHE A 120 -13.99 15.49 9.73
C PHE A 120 -13.21 15.20 11.02
N LYS A 121 -12.46 14.12 11.06
CA LYS A 121 -11.58 13.80 12.20
C LYS A 121 -10.52 14.87 12.41
N CYS A 122 -9.89 15.34 11.35
CA CYS A 122 -8.91 16.42 11.44
C CYS A 122 -9.50 17.72 12.00
N ILE A 123 -10.72 18.06 11.61
CA ILE A 123 -11.43 19.23 12.15
C ILE A 123 -11.72 19.04 13.63
N LYS A 124 -12.24 17.88 14.04
CA LYS A 124 -12.52 17.59 15.46
C LYS A 124 -11.27 17.64 16.34
N PHE A 125 -10.13 17.22 15.83
CA PHE A 125 -8.88 17.28 16.59
C PHE A 125 -8.31 18.70 16.72
N LYS A 126 -8.65 19.60 15.82
CA LYS A 126 -8.26 21.02 15.93
C LYS A 126 -9.11 21.82 16.89
N ASP A 127 -10.35 21.41 17.10
CA ASP A 127 -11.31 22.07 17.98
C ASP A 127 -11.28 21.52 19.43
N ALA A 128 -10.50 20.49 19.64
CA ALA A 128 -10.27 19.91 20.95
C ALA A 128 -8.96 20.45 21.53
#